data_325d15c7315ebca8211ababe3c3671ea
#
_entry.id   325d15c7315ebca8211ababe3c3671ea
#
_cell.length_a   1.000
_cell.length_b   1.000
_cell.length_c   1.000
_cell.angle_alpha   90.00
_cell.angle_beta   90.00
_cell.angle_gamma   90.00
#
_symmetry.space_group_name_H-M   'P 1'
#
loop_
_entity.id
_entity.type
_entity.pdbx_description
1 polymer ?
#
loop_
_entity_poly.entity_id
_entity_poly.type
_entity_poly.pdbx_seq_one_letter_code
_entity_poly.pdbx_strand_id
1 'polypeptide(L)'
;MNGFQEEIYNKILKSEPHLMLQNQSDSDSVIIPCSDLEFSDLLKCESYSKISAIAESDSLIQAVEIRSYSHSETSTLILGNNEAMIDESLAGVLDIEYGSYLTISIPRVMNNKLTLRNGPSFRVKGFHAEKEMGDNPLEIVVNSETFKNLDSENMKVNHMILWLKDPFDIESMTTKIEPIIGPYQYEITDWIEKNENLFRAILIEKAVMIGLLFLVVLIAIFNVMVMISMTIESKKGDIAILKSLGYNQRDVTQIFLIQGCIANSIGILLGLILSLAVLFNLNHIEEISRNIFNFDFFPPGLYILDSMPYVIKLHEFIWICTATVFIGLLASYLPSRITSRYSVPDLMRLYRS
;
A
#
# COMPACT_ATOMS: atom_id res chain seq x y z
N MET A 1 -4.73 5.23 -7.41
CA MET A 1 -3.69 4.26 -7.01
C MET A 1 -2.50 4.91 -6.31
N ASN A 2 -1.83 5.93 -6.89
CA ASN A 2 -0.70 6.58 -6.21
C ASN A 2 -1.08 7.16 -4.84
N GLY A 3 -2.25 7.81 -4.73
CA GLY A 3 -2.74 8.33 -3.45
C GLY A 3 -3.00 7.23 -2.42
N PHE A 4 -3.60 6.13 -2.84
CA PHE A 4 -3.84 4.97 -1.98
C PHE A 4 -2.52 4.35 -1.47
N GLN A 5 -1.55 4.16 -2.35
CA GLN A 5 -0.22 3.68 -1.95
C GLN A 5 0.47 4.62 -0.96
N GLU A 6 0.46 5.93 -1.25
CA GLU A 6 1.11 6.94 -0.42
C GLU A 6 0.47 7.02 0.97
N GLU A 7 -0.84 6.89 1.06
CA GLU A 7 -1.54 6.88 2.35
C GLU A 7 -1.27 5.59 3.15
N ILE A 8 -1.24 4.42 2.50
CA ILE A 8 -0.84 3.18 3.15
C ILE A 8 0.60 3.28 3.68
N TYR A 9 1.56 3.76 2.84
CA TYR A 9 2.93 3.97 3.31
C TYR A 9 2.98 4.90 4.52
N ASN A 10 2.31 6.03 4.47
CA ASN A 10 2.27 6.99 5.56
C ASN A 10 1.66 6.39 6.84
N LYS A 11 0.63 5.57 6.70
CA LYS A 11 -0.03 4.94 7.84
C LYS A 11 0.85 3.85 8.46
N ILE A 12 1.49 2.98 7.66
CA ILE A 12 2.46 1.99 8.14
C ILE A 12 3.64 2.68 8.84
N LEU A 13 4.24 3.68 8.19
CA LEU A 13 5.41 4.38 8.72
C LEU A 13 5.13 5.15 10.01
N LYS A 14 3.88 5.54 10.25
CA LYS A 14 3.48 6.17 11.52
C LYS A 14 3.27 5.16 12.65
N SER A 15 2.78 3.97 12.32
CA SER A 15 2.37 2.97 13.31
C SER A 15 3.44 1.91 13.58
N GLU A 16 4.32 1.63 12.61
CA GLU A 16 5.32 0.58 12.74
C GLU A 16 6.76 1.12 12.77
N PRO A 17 7.67 0.44 13.50
CA PRO A 17 9.09 0.76 13.46
C PRO A 17 9.67 0.43 12.08
N HIS A 18 10.66 1.23 11.66
CA HIS A 18 11.27 1.11 10.34
C HIS A 18 12.24 -0.07 10.22
N LEU A 19 12.94 -0.39 11.31
CA LEU A 19 13.80 -1.58 11.44
C LEU A 19 13.51 -2.30 12.74
N MET A 20 13.49 -3.61 12.68
CA MET A 20 13.36 -4.50 13.81
C MET A 20 14.57 -5.43 13.86
N LEU A 21 15.25 -5.48 14.97
CA LEU A 21 16.35 -6.38 15.25
C LEU A 21 15.86 -7.42 16.22
N GLN A 22 15.87 -8.67 15.80
CA GLN A 22 15.43 -9.80 16.58
C GLN A 22 16.62 -10.69 16.91
N ASN A 23 16.84 -10.94 18.18
CA ASN A 23 17.89 -11.86 18.60
C ASN A 23 17.48 -13.31 18.36
N GLN A 24 18.33 -14.05 17.65
CA GLN A 24 18.08 -15.48 17.33
C GLN A 24 18.75 -16.45 18.30
N SER A 25 19.66 -15.99 19.18
CA SER A 25 20.44 -16.90 20.02
C SER A 25 19.77 -17.17 21.35
N ASP A 26 19.61 -18.47 21.67
CA ASP A 26 19.13 -18.98 22.97
C ASP A 26 20.18 -18.88 24.11
N SER A 27 21.44 -18.58 23.79
CA SER A 27 22.55 -18.53 24.75
C SER A 27 23.00 -17.09 24.99
N ASP A 28 23.39 -16.77 26.22
CA ASP A 28 23.95 -15.50 26.74
C ASP A 28 24.19 -14.38 25.71
N SER A 29 23.11 -13.86 25.16
CA SER A 29 23.16 -12.85 24.13
C SER A 29 23.55 -11.51 24.75
N VAL A 30 24.56 -10.88 24.17
CA VAL A 30 24.96 -9.53 24.52
C VAL A 30 23.77 -8.60 24.23
N ILE A 31 23.24 -8.01 25.27
CA ILE A 31 22.21 -6.96 25.14
C ILE A 31 22.93 -5.71 24.65
N ILE A 32 22.66 -5.31 23.41
CA ILE A 32 23.17 -4.05 22.90
C ILE A 32 22.23 -2.96 23.40
N PRO A 33 22.70 -2.02 24.21
CA PRO A 33 21.85 -0.91 24.61
C PRO A 33 21.64 0.07 23.45
N CYS A 34 20.50 0.72 23.41
CA CYS A 34 20.22 1.77 22.41
C CYS A 34 21.26 2.91 22.41
N SER A 35 21.97 3.12 23.54
CA SER A 35 23.06 4.09 23.64
C SER A 35 24.24 3.80 22.70
N ASP A 36 24.45 2.56 22.30
CA ASP A 36 25.54 2.19 21.41
C ASP A 36 25.19 2.37 19.92
N LEU A 37 23.92 2.71 19.64
CA LEU A 37 23.38 2.96 18.30
C LEU A 37 23.06 4.45 18.09
N GLU A 38 23.91 5.36 18.58
CA GLU A 38 23.74 6.81 18.38
C GLU A 38 24.17 7.20 16.96
N PHE A 39 23.24 7.09 15.98
CA PHE A 39 23.43 7.58 14.63
C PHE A 39 22.66 8.87 14.39
N SER A 40 23.22 9.77 13.58
CA SER A 40 22.54 11.02 13.19
C SER A 40 21.22 10.82 12.47
N ASP A 41 21.04 9.66 11.83
CA ASP A 41 19.90 9.30 11.00
C ASP A 41 18.81 8.54 11.78
N LEU A 42 19.06 8.26 13.07
CA LEU A 42 18.13 7.62 13.97
C LEU A 42 17.23 8.68 14.64
N LEU A 43 15.92 8.46 14.64
CA LEU A 43 14.96 9.27 15.38
C LEU A 43 14.76 8.73 16.81
N LYS A 44 14.57 7.41 16.91
CA LYS A 44 14.22 6.75 18.15
C LYS A 44 14.72 5.31 18.12
N CYS A 45 15.20 4.83 19.25
CA CYS A 45 15.52 3.43 19.49
C CYS A 45 14.80 2.97 20.75
N GLU A 46 14.16 1.84 20.70
CA GLU A 46 13.58 1.19 21.87
C GLU A 46 13.99 -0.29 21.88
N SER A 47 14.35 -0.78 23.06
CA SER A 47 14.56 -2.22 23.27
C SER A 47 13.45 -2.77 24.15
N TYR A 48 12.95 -3.94 23.79
CA TYR A 48 11.90 -4.61 24.54
C TYR A 48 12.14 -6.12 24.58
N SER A 49 11.62 -6.75 25.63
CA SER A 49 11.55 -8.20 25.74
C SER A 49 10.10 -8.62 25.55
N LYS A 50 9.87 -9.75 24.89
CA LYS A 50 8.52 -10.28 24.64
C LYS A 50 8.40 -11.76 25.02
N ILE A 51 7.21 -12.15 25.41
CA ILE A 51 6.84 -13.53 25.65
C ILE A 51 5.40 -13.78 25.16
N SER A 52 5.19 -14.89 24.44
CA SER A 52 3.84 -15.29 24.05
C SER A 52 3.13 -15.90 25.25
N ALA A 53 1.89 -15.47 25.45
CA ALA A 53 1.06 -15.92 26.55
C ALA A 53 -0.40 -16.06 26.15
N ILE A 54 -1.19 -16.62 27.02
CA ILE A 54 -2.64 -16.71 26.89
C ILE A 54 -3.24 -15.89 28.02
N ALA A 55 -4.03 -14.90 27.66
CA ALA A 55 -4.80 -14.09 28.61
C ALA A 55 -6.19 -14.70 28.78
N GLU A 56 -6.63 -14.77 30.01
CA GLU A 56 -7.93 -15.33 30.41
C GLU A 56 -8.68 -14.32 31.31
N SER A 57 -9.92 -14.05 30.93
CA SER A 57 -10.88 -13.25 31.72
C SER A 57 -12.20 -13.96 31.75
N ASP A 58 -12.72 -14.24 32.94
CA ASP A 58 -13.97 -14.93 33.22
C ASP A 58 -14.25 -16.19 32.36
N SER A 59 -14.67 -16.04 31.11
CA SER A 59 -14.99 -17.13 30.19
C SER A 59 -14.31 -16.99 28.81
N LEU A 60 -13.52 -15.94 28.62
CA LEU A 60 -12.87 -15.63 27.33
C LEU A 60 -11.37 -15.85 27.42
N ILE A 61 -10.81 -16.43 26.37
CA ILE A 61 -9.39 -16.78 26.27
C ILE A 61 -8.85 -16.19 24.97
N GLN A 62 -7.72 -15.49 25.07
CA GLN A 62 -7.09 -14.85 23.93
C GLN A 62 -5.56 -15.04 23.96
N ALA A 63 -4.96 -15.33 22.79
CA ALA A 63 -3.51 -15.33 22.64
C ALA A 63 -3.00 -13.89 22.63
N VAL A 64 -1.94 -13.62 23.39
CA VAL A 64 -1.37 -12.28 23.61
C VAL A 64 0.15 -12.32 23.62
N GLU A 65 0.80 -11.17 23.37
CA GLU A 65 2.20 -10.94 23.67
C GLU A 65 2.34 -10.06 24.91
N ILE A 66 3.09 -10.53 25.89
CA ILE A 66 3.51 -9.70 27.01
C ILE A 66 4.83 -9.05 26.65
N ARG A 67 4.88 -7.71 26.74
CA ARG A 67 6.07 -6.92 26.44
C ARG A 67 6.54 -6.10 27.63
N SER A 68 7.84 -5.92 27.71
CA SER A 68 8.47 -5.02 28.67
C SER A 68 9.50 -4.17 27.94
N TYR A 69 9.30 -2.87 27.94
CA TYR A 69 10.20 -1.89 27.31
C TYR A 69 11.24 -1.42 28.31
N SER A 70 12.52 -1.35 27.89
CA SER A 70 13.61 -0.92 28.79
C SER A 70 13.76 0.60 28.84
N HIS A 71 13.43 1.33 27.76
CA HIS A 71 13.45 2.81 27.70
C HIS A 71 12.36 3.27 26.73
N SER A 72 11.18 3.56 27.22
CA SER A 72 10.09 4.09 26.42
C SER A 72 9.47 5.31 27.09
N GLU A 73 9.03 6.27 26.29
CA GLU A 73 8.16 7.35 26.77
C GLU A 73 6.85 6.79 27.35
N THR A 74 6.46 5.60 26.91
CA THR A 74 5.34 4.82 27.48
C THR A 74 5.63 4.36 28.92
N SER A 75 6.90 4.28 29.32
CA SER A 75 7.32 3.99 30.71
C SER A 75 7.11 5.16 31.70
N THR A 76 6.60 6.29 31.22
CA THR A 76 6.18 7.41 32.12
C THR A 76 4.99 7.05 33.01
N LEU A 77 4.21 6.03 32.63
CA LEU A 77 3.31 5.37 33.58
C LEU A 77 4.14 4.39 34.41
N ILE A 78 4.46 4.79 35.66
CA ILE A 78 5.09 3.91 36.66
C ILE A 78 4.12 2.75 36.91
N LEU A 79 4.29 1.66 36.17
CA LEU A 79 3.57 0.41 36.44
C LEU A 79 4.17 -0.22 37.67
N GLY A 80 3.34 -0.46 38.67
CA GLY A 80 3.73 -1.23 39.88
C GLY A 80 3.90 -2.72 39.55
N ASN A 81 4.36 -3.48 40.53
CA ASN A 81 4.41 -4.92 40.44
C ASN A 81 2.98 -5.47 40.27
N ASN A 82 2.78 -6.37 39.34
CA ASN A 82 1.49 -6.94 38.96
C ASN A 82 0.46 -5.94 38.36
N GLU A 83 0.92 -4.81 37.84
CA GLU A 83 0.11 -3.89 37.07
C GLU A 83 0.45 -4.03 35.58
N ALA A 84 -0.56 -3.93 34.72
CA ALA A 84 -0.39 -4.01 33.27
C ALA A 84 -1.17 -2.91 32.55
N MET A 85 -0.64 -2.48 31.42
CA MET A 85 -1.41 -1.78 30.39
C MET A 85 -1.75 -2.77 29.28
N ILE A 86 -2.98 -2.72 28.80
CA ILE A 86 -3.46 -3.60 27.73
C ILE A 86 -3.89 -2.80 26.52
N ASP A 87 -3.87 -3.44 25.37
CA ASP A 87 -4.39 -2.90 24.13
C ASP A 87 -5.91 -2.66 24.24
N GLU A 88 -6.43 -1.56 23.68
CA GLU A 88 -7.86 -1.23 23.68
C GLU A 88 -8.69 -2.32 23.01
N SER A 89 -8.19 -2.92 21.91
CA SER A 89 -8.84 -4.04 21.25
C SER A 89 -8.88 -5.30 22.10
N LEU A 90 -7.82 -5.59 22.87
CA LEU A 90 -7.80 -6.69 23.82
C LEU A 90 -8.83 -6.49 24.95
N ALA A 91 -8.95 -5.25 25.43
CA ALA A 91 -9.94 -4.90 26.43
C ALA A 91 -11.37 -5.17 25.93
N GLY A 92 -11.65 -4.80 24.68
CA GLY A 92 -12.93 -5.08 24.03
C GLY A 92 -13.21 -6.56 23.81
N VAL A 93 -12.20 -7.35 23.41
CA VAL A 93 -12.35 -8.80 23.19
C VAL A 93 -12.58 -9.56 24.48
N LEU A 94 -11.90 -9.18 25.57
CA LEU A 94 -11.99 -9.89 26.86
C LEU A 94 -12.97 -9.24 27.83
N ASP A 95 -13.69 -8.19 27.41
CA ASP A 95 -14.65 -7.43 28.24
C ASP A 95 -14.04 -6.95 29.57
N ILE A 96 -12.84 -6.34 29.46
CA ILE A 96 -12.04 -5.92 30.60
C ILE A 96 -12.18 -4.41 30.83
N GLU A 97 -12.55 -4.02 32.06
CA GLU A 97 -12.61 -2.63 32.48
C GLU A 97 -11.33 -2.21 33.23
N TYR A 98 -11.16 -0.90 33.38
CA TYR A 98 -10.08 -0.33 34.21
C TYR A 98 -10.13 -0.82 35.64
N GLY A 99 -9.01 -1.34 36.13
CA GLY A 99 -8.89 -1.89 37.48
C GLY A 99 -9.28 -3.36 37.64
N SER A 100 -9.77 -4.00 36.59
CA SER A 100 -10.06 -5.45 36.56
C SER A 100 -8.78 -6.28 36.64
N TYR A 101 -8.91 -7.56 36.95
CA TYR A 101 -7.79 -8.50 37.00
C TYR A 101 -7.81 -9.38 35.76
N LEU A 102 -6.64 -9.55 35.15
CA LEU A 102 -6.38 -10.40 34.01
C LEU A 102 -5.44 -11.52 34.41
N THR A 103 -5.85 -12.78 34.22
CA THR A 103 -5.01 -13.94 34.53
C THR A 103 -4.25 -14.35 33.25
N ILE A 104 -2.97 -14.69 33.41
CA ILE A 104 -2.12 -15.05 32.31
C ILE A 104 -1.63 -16.49 32.48
N SER A 105 -1.62 -17.24 31.38
CA SER A 105 -1.04 -18.58 31.29
C SER A 105 0.06 -18.61 30.25
N ILE A 106 1.24 -19.07 30.63
CA ILE A 106 2.42 -19.12 29.72
C ILE A 106 2.55 -20.54 29.18
N PRO A 107 2.51 -20.73 27.83
CA PRO A 107 2.70 -22.04 27.24
C PRO A 107 4.17 -22.48 27.38
N ARG A 108 4.39 -23.70 27.82
CA ARG A 108 5.70 -24.35 27.89
C ARG A 108 5.66 -25.73 27.24
N VAL A 109 6.74 -26.07 26.57
CA VAL A 109 6.92 -27.43 26.02
C VAL A 109 7.75 -28.23 27.01
N MET A 110 7.09 -29.15 27.73
CA MET A 110 7.77 -30.13 28.58
C MET A 110 7.58 -31.54 28.02
N ASN A 111 8.68 -32.29 27.84
CA ASN A 111 8.63 -33.66 27.31
C ASN A 111 7.80 -33.82 26.03
N ASN A 112 7.97 -32.92 25.09
CA ASN A 112 7.24 -32.86 23.81
C ASN A 112 5.69 -32.71 23.96
N LYS A 113 5.22 -32.21 25.12
CA LYS A 113 3.81 -31.86 25.37
C LYS A 113 3.70 -30.38 25.72
N LEU A 114 2.76 -29.71 25.12
CA LEU A 114 2.41 -28.33 25.47
C LEU A 114 1.69 -28.37 26.83
N THR A 115 2.27 -27.66 27.80
CA THR A 115 1.67 -27.47 29.13
C THR A 115 1.49 -25.97 29.36
N LEU A 116 0.41 -25.60 30.03
CA LEU A 116 0.17 -24.23 30.43
C LEU A 116 0.64 -24.07 31.88
N ARG A 117 1.51 -23.10 32.12
CA ARG A 117 1.87 -22.68 33.48
C ARG A 117 1.01 -21.50 33.82
N ASN A 118 0.22 -21.61 34.89
CA ASN A 118 -0.51 -20.49 35.43
C ASN A 118 0.47 -19.41 35.88
N GLY A 119 0.34 -18.25 35.26
CA GLY A 119 1.09 -17.04 35.60
C GLY A 119 0.38 -16.19 36.65
N PRO A 120 0.92 -15.04 36.97
CA PRO A 120 0.30 -14.09 37.89
C PRO A 120 -0.96 -13.46 37.26
N SER A 121 -1.82 -12.94 38.13
CA SER A 121 -2.90 -12.06 37.72
C SER A 121 -2.42 -10.62 37.73
N PHE A 122 -2.69 -9.88 36.66
CA PHE A 122 -2.35 -8.47 36.52
C PHE A 122 -3.57 -7.59 36.73
N ARG A 123 -3.39 -6.50 37.44
CA ARG A 123 -4.39 -5.44 37.52
C ARG A 123 -4.23 -4.48 36.34
N VAL A 124 -5.28 -4.28 35.60
CA VAL A 124 -5.30 -3.35 34.47
C VAL A 124 -5.29 -1.91 34.98
N LYS A 125 -4.22 -1.18 34.70
CA LYS A 125 -4.01 0.22 35.11
C LYS A 125 -4.30 1.23 34.00
N GLY A 126 -4.40 0.79 32.77
CA GLY A 126 -4.68 1.66 31.63
C GLY A 126 -4.77 0.90 30.34
N PHE A 127 -5.21 1.62 29.33
CA PHE A 127 -5.28 1.15 27.97
C PHE A 127 -4.29 1.93 27.14
N HIS A 128 -3.62 1.29 26.22
CA HIS A 128 -2.84 1.97 25.20
C HIS A 128 -3.58 1.86 23.87
N ALA A 129 -3.40 2.88 23.02
CA ALA A 129 -4.08 2.94 21.74
C ALA A 129 -3.69 1.72 20.88
N GLU A 130 -4.70 1.18 20.20
CA GLU A 130 -4.52 0.15 19.20
C GLU A 130 -3.47 0.57 18.16
N LYS A 131 -2.52 -0.29 17.88
CA LYS A 131 -1.66 -0.12 16.71
C LYS A 131 -2.50 -0.40 15.48
N GLU A 132 -2.91 0.65 14.80
CA GLU A 132 -3.91 0.67 13.73
C GLU A 132 -3.64 -0.28 12.54
N MET A 133 -2.56 -1.09 12.57
CA MET A 133 -2.19 -1.87 11.39
C MET A 133 -1.47 -3.18 11.68
N GLY A 134 -2.01 -4.25 11.11
CA GLY A 134 -1.34 -5.54 10.91
C GLY A 134 -1.77 -6.64 11.87
N ASP A 135 -1.38 -7.88 11.55
CA ASP A 135 -1.48 -9.11 12.36
C ASP A 135 -0.58 -9.05 13.62
N ASN A 136 -0.50 -7.89 14.29
CA ASN A 136 0.22 -7.81 15.54
C ASN A 136 -0.60 -8.52 16.62
N PRO A 137 0.01 -9.43 17.38
CA PRO A 137 -0.66 -10.03 18.50
C PRO A 137 -1.03 -8.95 19.51
N LEU A 138 -2.20 -9.11 20.11
CA LEU A 138 -2.72 -8.24 21.16
C LEU A 138 -1.68 -8.10 22.28
N GLU A 139 -1.38 -6.88 22.68
CA GLU A 139 -0.22 -6.56 23.53
C GLU A 139 -0.62 -6.28 24.96
N ILE A 140 0.17 -6.84 25.89
CA ILE A 140 0.10 -6.52 27.33
C ILE A 140 1.47 -5.95 27.74
N VAL A 141 1.51 -4.73 28.20
CA VAL A 141 2.74 -4.07 28.66
C VAL A 141 2.85 -4.18 30.16
N VAL A 142 3.98 -4.69 30.63
CA VAL A 142 4.32 -4.83 32.06
C VAL A 142 5.66 -4.18 32.36
N ASN A 143 5.93 -3.89 33.64
CA ASN A 143 7.23 -3.38 34.04
C ASN A 143 8.34 -4.45 33.94
N SER A 144 9.59 -4.02 33.86
CA SER A 144 10.75 -4.90 33.67
C SER A 144 10.94 -5.90 34.81
N GLU A 145 10.63 -5.50 36.08
CA GLU A 145 10.75 -6.37 37.25
C GLU A 145 9.69 -7.48 37.20
N THR A 146 8.47 -7.14 36.88
CA THR A 146 7.36 -8.11 36.72
C THR A 146 7.65 -9.08 35.58
N PHE A 147 8.15 -8.59 34.44
CA PHE A 147 8.53 -9.40 33.30
C PHE A 147 9.60 -10.42 33.68
N LYS A 148 10.64 -10.01 34.45
CA LYS A 148 11.69 -10.88 34.97
C LYS A 148 11.18 -12.04 35.80
N ASN A 149 10.10 -11.83 36.56
CA ASN A 149 9.51 -12.85 37.42
C ASN A 149 8.61 -13.84 36.66
N LEU A 150 8.15 -13.48 35.43
CA LEU A 150 7.30 -14.33 34.63
C LEU A 150 8.05 -15.55 34.08
N ASP A 151 9.24 -15.36 33.58
CA ASP A 151 10.04 -16.43 32.98
C ASP A 151 11.55 -16.23 33.17
N SER A 152 12.05 -16.72 34.28
CA SER A 152 13.49 -16.63 34.61
C SER A 152 14.38 -17.54 33.75
N GLU A 153 13.82 -18.51 33.04
CA GLU A 153 14.58 -19.48 32.25
C GLU A 153 14.64 -19.14 30.73
N ASN A 154 13.61 -18.44 30.21
CA ASN A 154 13.52 -18.09 28.77
C ASN A 154 13.72 -16.59 28.48
N MET A 155 14.31 -15.85 29.39
CA MET A 155 14.40 -14.41 29.42
C MET A 155 15.35 -13.78 28.39
N LYS A 156 15.50 -14.34 27.23
CA LYS A 156 16.65 -14.05 26.38
C LYS A 156 16.35 -13.39 25.02
N VAL A 157 15.15 -12.94 24.78
CA VAL A 157 14.89 -12.33 23.48
C VAL A 157 14.74 -10.82 23.64
N ASN A 158 15.87 -10.12 23.54
CA ASN A 158 15.86 -8.68 23.36
C ASN A 158 15.57 -8.36 21.91
N HIS A 159 14.44 -7.71 21.70
CA HIS A 159 14.12 -7.10 20.43
C HIS A 159 14.47 -5.63 20.49
N MET A 160 14.94 -5.10 19.38
CA MET A 160 15.17 -3.68 19.24
C MET A 160 14.34 -3.17 18.06
N ILE A 161 13.78 -1.99 18.24
CA ILE A 161 12.99 -1.32 17.22
C ILE A 161 13.56 0.07 16.98
N LEU A 162 13.73 0.43 15.73
CA LEU A 162 14.38 1.64 15.30
C LEU A 162 13.47 2.45 14.40
N TRP A 163 13.36 3.75 14.66
CA TRP A 163 12.71 4.71 13.79
C TRP A 163 13.76 5.58 13.13
N LEU A 164 13.79 5.61 11.81
CA LEU A 164 14.74 6.36 11.00
C LEU A 164 14.18 7.72 10.60
N LYS A 165 15.03 8.70 10.35
CA LYS A 165 14.63 9.98 9.76
C LYS A 165 14.12 9.81 8.34
N ASP A 166 14.80 8.98 7.54
CA ASP A 166 14.33 8.54 6.24
C ASP A 166 13.98 7.04 6.32
N PRO A 167 12.68 6.70 6.30
CA PRO A 167 12.22 5.31 6.38
C PRO A 167 12.64 4.43 5.20
N PHE A 168 13.06 5.05 4.09
CA PHE A 168 13.47 4.34 2.87
C PHE A 168 14.98 4.11 2.77
N ASP A 169 15.80 4.76 3.61
CA ASP A 169 17.25 4.58 3.65
C ASP A 169 17.67 3.40 4.55
N ILE A 170 17.02 2.24 4.34
CA ILE A 170 17.20 1.02 5.11
C ILE A 170 18.59 0.44 4.88
N GLU A 171 19.03 0.36 3.61
CA GLU A 171 20.29 -0.28 3.21
C GLU A 171 21.51 0.44 3.82
N SER A 172 21.52 1.77 3.81
CA SER A 172 22.57 2.56 4.44
C SER A 172 22.62 2.32 5.96
N MET A 173 21.45 2.25 6.59
CA MET A 173 21.37 2.06 8.04
C MET A 173 21.75 0.64 8.46
N THR A 174 21.31 -0.37 7.72
CA THR A 174 21.67 -1.76 7.94
C THR A 174 23.18 -1.94 7.86
N THR A 175 23.83 -1.36 6.85
CA THR A 175 25.30 -1.40 6.69
C THR A 175 26.04 -0.76 7.87
N LYS A 176 25.47 0.28 8.49
CA LYS A 176 26.06 0.93 9.67
C LYS A 176 25.87 0.14 10.96
N ILE A 177 24.74 -0.56 11.08
CA ILE A 177 24.38 -1.35 12.27
C ILE A 177 25.05 -2.72 12.28
N GLU A 178 25.17 -3.38 11.12
CA GLU A 178 25.68 -4.73 10.97
C GLU A 178 27.05 -4.98 11.66
N PRO A 179 28.06 -4.07 11.59
CA PRO A 179 29.33 -4.26 12.31
C PRO A 179 29.20 -4.21 13.82
N ILE A 180 28.18 -3.54 14.35
CA ILE A 180 27.96 -3.37 15.81
C ILE A 180 27.26 -4.58 16.39
N ILE A 181 26.24 -5.08 15.69
CA ILE A 181 25.45 -6.22 16.17
C ILE A 181 26.12 -7.58 15.92
N GLY A 182 27.12 -7.63 15.03
CA GLY A 182 27.81 -8.86 14.63
C GLY A 182 26.95 -9.80 13.77
N PRO A 183 27.58 -10.61 12.91
CA PRO A 183 26.88 -11.35 11.85
C PRO A 183 25.97 -12.48 12.32
N TYR A 184 25.94 -12.83 13.62
CA TYR A 184 25.27 -14.05 14.08
C TYR A 184 24.30 -13.88 15.23
N GLN A 185 24.04 -12.65 15.69
CA GLN A 185 23.23 -12.44 16.89
C GLN A 185 21.83 -11.88 16.63
N TYR A 186 21.66 -11.11 15.55
CA TYR A 186 20.38 -10.46 15.27
C TYR A 186 19.96 -10.65 13.82
N GLU A 187 18.71 -11.00 13.63
CA GLU A 187 18.01 -10.91 12.36
C GLU A 187 17.48 -9.50 12.22
N ILE A 188 17.80 -8.86 11.11
CA ILE A 188 17.31 -7.51 10.79
C ILE A 188 16.14 -7.69 9.85
N THR A 189 14.97 -7.26 10.28
CA THR A 189 13.76 -7.23 9.45
C THR A 189 13.33 -5.78 9.27
N ASP A 190 13.07 -5.36 8.05
CA ASP A 190 12.56 -4.03 7.77
C ASP A 190 11.02 -4.01 7.70
N TRP A 191 10.44 -2.81 7.71
CA TRP A 191 9.01 -2.62 7.63
C TRP A 191 8.40 -3.08 6.29
N ILE A 192 9.18 -3.10 5.20
CA ILE A 192 8.76 -3.59 3.87
C ILE A 192 8.69 -5.11 3.89
N GLU A 193 9.73 -5.77 4.41
CA GLU A 193 9.81 -7.22 4.54
C GLU A 193 8.71 -7.75 5.47
N LYS A 194 8.49 -7.09 6.59
CA LYS A 194 7.40 -7.42 7.52
C LYS A 194 6.02 -7.39 6.84
N ASN A 195 5.81 -6.44 5.94
CA ASN A 195 4.56 -6.25 5.20
C ASN A 195 4.64 -6.76 3.75
N GLU A 196 5.52 -7.73 3.44
CA GLU A 196 5.78 -8.22 2.07
C GLU A 196 4.48 -8.62 1.34
N ASN A 197 3.58 -9.31 2.02
CA ASN A 197 2.32 -9.76 1.43
C ASN A 197 1.44 -8.59 0.97
N LEU A 198 1.38 -7.51 1.77
CA LEU A 198 0.64 -6.30 1.43
C LEU A 198 1.26 -5.60 0.22
N PHE A 199 2.59 -5.40 0.23
CA PHE A 199 3.27 -4.76 -0.89
C PHE A 199 3.21 -5.58 -2.16
N ARG A 200 3.29 -6.90 -2.05
CA ARG A 200 3.09 -7.83 -3.18
C ARG A 200 1.67 -7.71 -3.74
N ALA A 201 0.65 -7.65 -2.88
CA ALA A 201 -0.73 -7.46 -3.30
C ALA A 201 -0.91 -6.13 -4.06
N ILE A 202 -0.35 -5.03 -3.55
CA ILE A 202 -0.37 -3.71 -4.19
C ILE A 202 0.33 -3.73 -5.57
N LEU A 203 1.45 -4.44 -5.69
CA LEU A 203 2.16 -4.58 -6.97
C LEU A 203 1.34 -5.38 -7.99
N ILE A 204 0.70 -6.46 -7.57
CA ILE A 204 -0.19 -7.27 -8.43
C ILE A 204 -1.39 -6.44 -8.87
N GLU A 205 -2.04 -5.74 -7.96
CA GLU A 205 -3.16 -4.83 -8.25
C GLU A 205 -2.76 -3.80 -9.31
N LYS A 206 -1.59 -3.14 -9.13
CA LYS A 206 -1.05 -2.19 -10.09
C LYS A 206 -0.81 -2.79 -11.47
N ALA A 207 -0.25 -4.00 -11.53
CA ALA A 207 -0.01 -4.71 -12.78
C ALA A 207 -1.33 -5.04 -13.50
N VAL A 208 -2.35 -5.51 -12.77
CA VAL A 208 -3.68 -5.81 -13.31
C VAL A 208 -4.34 -4.53 -13.83
N MET A 209 -4.29 -3.43 -13.08
CA MET A 209 -4.86 -2.15 -13.51
C MET A 209 -4.18 -1.60 -14.77
N ILE A 210 -2.85 -1.68 -14.87
CA ILE A 210 -2.11 -1.30 -16.08
C ILE A 210 -2.55 -2.18 -17.27
N GLY A 211 -2.71 -3.48 -17.05
CA GLY A 211 -3.19 -4.41 -18.08
C GLY A 211 -4.60 -4.07 -18.58
N LEU A 212 -5.53 -3.73 -17.67
CA LEU A 212 -6.88 -3.29 -18.02
C LEU A 212 -6.87 -1.96 -18.79
N LEU A 213 -6.08 -0.98 -18.34
CA LEU A 213 -5.93 0.30 -19.02
C LEU A 213 -5.36 0.11 -20.43
N PHE A 214 -4.36 -0.77 -20.61
CA PHE A 214 -3.82 -1.11 -21.92
C PHE A 214 -4.89 -1.69 -22.85
N LEU A 215 -5.76 -2.58 -22.34
CA LEU A 215 -6.86 -3.16 -23.11
C LEU A 215 -7.87 -2.08 -23.54
N VAL A 216 -8.23 -1.14 -22.64
CA VAL A 216 -9.10 0.00 -22.97
C VAL A 216 -8.48 0.87 -24.08
N VAL A 217 -7.18 1.15 -24.00
CA VAL A 217 -6.44 1.89 -25.03
C VAL A 217 -6.46 1.15 -26.37
N LEU A 218 -6.27 -0.17 -26.36
CA LEU A 218 -6.38 -1.01 -27.58
C LEU A 218 -7.75 -0.88 -28.23
N ILE A 219 -8.84 -0.96 -27.47
CA ILE A 219 -10.20 -0.79 -27.97
C ILE A 219 -10.39 0.62 -28.56
N ALA A 220 -9.86 1.65 -27.89
CA ALA A 220 -9.93 3.02 -28.40
C ALA A 220 -9.19 3.19 -29.73
N ILE A 221 -7.98 2.62 -29.86
CA ILE A 221 -7.21 2.60 -31.12
C ILE A 221 -8.03 1.97 -32.24
N PHE A 222 -8.62 0.79 -31.97
CA PHE A 222 -9.43 0.08 -32.95
C PHE A 222 -10.64 0.89 -33.40
N ASN A 223 -11.35 1.54 -32.47
CA ASN A 223 -12.47 2.42 -32.78
C ASN A 223 -12.04 3.60 -33.66
N VAL A 224 -10.92 4.24 -33.39
CA VAL A 224 -10.39 5.34 -34.21
C VAL A 224 -10.04 4.84 -35.60
N MET A 225 -9.40 3.67 -35.72
CA MET A 225 -9.07 3.07 -37.01
C MET A 225 -10.32 2.78 -37.84
N VAL A 226 -11.36 2.21 -37.24
CA VAL A 226 -12.64 1.91 -37.92
C VAL A 226 -13.32 3.20 -38.36
N MET A 227 -13.41 4.20 -37.50
CA MET A 227 -14.02 5.49 -37.79
C MET A 227 -13.34 6.19 -38.99
N ILE A 228 -12.01 6.23 -39.01
CA ILE A 228 -11.27 6.84 -40.09
C ILE A 228 -11.46 6.02 -41.39
N SER A 229 -11.43 4.69 -41.31
CA SER A 229 -11.68 3.82 -42.47
C SER A 229 -13.06 4.06 -43.07
N MET A 230 -14.12 4.16 -42.25
CA MET A 230 -15.47 4.49 -42.70
C MET A 230 -15.57 5.90 -43.28
N THR A 231 -14.89 6.86 -42.71
CA THR A 231 -14.85 8.25 -43.24
C THR A 231 -14.20 8.28 -44.62
N ILE A 232 -13.08 7.60 -44.79
CA ILE A 232 -12.41 7.48 -46.08
C ILE A 232 -13.31 6.77 -47.11
N GLU A 233 -13.98 5.69 -46.71
CA GLU A 233 -14.92 4.95 -47.53
C GLU A 233 -16.03 5.88 -48.06
N SER A 234 -16.65 6.65 -47.17
CA SER A 234 -17.73 7.60 -47.53
C SER A 234 -17.25 8.76 -48.41
N LYS A 235 -15.95 9.10 -48.37
CA LYS A 235 -15.34 10.21 -49.11
C LYS A 235 -14.53 9.77 -50.35
N LYS A 236 -14.66 8.52 -50.78
CA LYS A 236 -13.94 7.98 -51.95
C LYS A 236 -14.12 8.82 -53.22
N GLY A 237 -15.34 9.31 -53.50
CA GLY A 237 -15.63 10.17 -54.65
C GLY A 237 -14.86 11.50 -54.58
N ASP A 238 -14.89 12.14 -53.42
CA ASP A 238 -14.18 13.42 -53.20
C ASP A 238 -12.65 13.22 -53.33
N ILE A 239 -12.13 12.09 -52.87
CA ILE A 239 -10.71 11.72 -53.00
C ILE A 239 -10.33 11.52 -54.47
N ALA A 240 -11.20 10.87 -55.25
CA ALA A 240 -10.97 10.66 -56.70
C ALA A 240 -10.90 12.00 -57.46
N ILE A 241 -11.78 12.97 -57.13
CA ILE A 241 -11.75 14.32 -57.70
C ILE A 241 -10.45 15.04 -57.32
N LEU A 242 -10.05 15.02 -56.06
CA LEU A 242 -8.80 15.66 -55.59
C LEU A 242 -7.58 15.09 -56.35
N LYS A 243 -7.51 13.76 -56.49
CA LYS A 243 -6.43 13.12 -57.24
C LYS A 243 -6.44 13.47 -58.74
N SER A 244 -7.61 13.63 -59.37
CA SER A 244 -7.70 14.07 -60.76
C SER A 244 -7.27 15.54 -60.95
N LEU A 245 -7.36 16.36 -59.91
CA LEU A 245 -6.86 17.74 -59.84
C LEU A 245 -5.33 17.84 -59.56
N GLY A 246 -4.68 16.66 -59.41
CA GLY A 246 -3.20 16.62 -59.26
C GLY A 246 -2.71 16.51 -57.80
N TYR A 247 -3.60 16.30 -56.83
CA TYR A 247 -3.19 16.05 -55.44
C TYR A 247 -2.47 14.69 -55.30
N ASN A 248 -1.34 14.71 -54.61
CA ASN A 248 -0.54 13.53 -54.36
C ASN A 248 -1.12 12.66 -53.22
N GLN A 249 -0.69 11.41 -53.18
CA GLN A 249 -1.08 10.48 -52.12
C GLN A 249 -0.77 11.04 -50.72
N ARG A 250 0.32 11.80 -50.56
CA ARG A 250 0.74 12.42 -49.30
C ARG A 250 -0.26 13.48 -48.85
N ASP A 251 -0.76 14.28 -49.80
CA ASP A 251 -1.68 15.38 -49.47
C ASP A 251 -3.01 14.82 -48.95
N VAL A 252 -3.54 13.78 -49.57
CA VAL A 252 -4.74 13.07 -49.14
C VAL A 252 -4.53 12.46 -47.75
N THR A 253 -3.37 11.83 -47.50
CA THR A 253 -3.07 11.25 -46.19
C THR A 253 -3.01 12.33 -45.10
N GLN A 254 -2.41 13.50 -45.40
CA GLN A 254 -2.34 14.62 -44.47
C GLN A 254 -3.71 15.16 -44.07
N ILE A 255 -4.67 15.25 -45.01
CA ILE A 255 -6.04 15.67 -44.71
C ILE A 255 -6.67 14.81 -43.63
N PHE A 256 -6.59 13.47 -43.78
CA PHE A 256 -7.14 12.54 -42.82
C PHE A 256 -6.36 12.49 -41.50
N LEU A 257 -5.04 12.71 -41.52
CA LEU A 257 -4.23 12.87 -40.32
C LEU A 257 -4.64 14.10 -39.52
N ILE A 258 -4.82 15.25 -40.21
CA ILE A 258 -5.26 16.47 -39.53
C ILE A 258 -6.65 16.29 -38.91
N GLN A 259 -7.57 15.66 -39.64
CA GLN A 259 -8.90 15.34 -39.13
C GLN A 259 -8.81 14.45 -37.90
N GLY A 260 -8.01 13.38 -37.93
CA GLY A 260 -7.78 12.49 -36.79
C GLY A 260 -7.13 13.22 -35.62
N CYS A 261 -6.18 14.11 -35.87
CA CYS A 261 -5.53 14.93 -34.86
C CYS A 261 -6.51 15.86 -34.15
N ILE A 262 -7.37 16.55 -34.90
CA ILE A 262 -8.42 17.44 -34.33
C ILE A 262 -9.37 16.63 -33.45
N ALA A 263 -9.90 15.51 -33.96
CA ALA A 263 -10.82 14.67 -33.22
C ALA A 263 -10.19 14.13 -31.93
N ASN A 264 -8.93 13.67 -32.01
CA ASN A 264 -8.17 13.17 -30.87
C ASN A 264 -7.91 14.29 -29.82
N SER A 265 -7.54 15.48 -30.27
CA SER A 265 -7.30 16.63 -29.37
C SER A 265 -8.56 17.04 -28.62
N ILE A 266 -9.71 17.08 -29.30
CA ILE A 266 -11.02 17.35 -28.67
C ILE A 266 -11.33 16.25 -27.64
N GLY A 267 -11.13 14.98 -28.00
CA GLY A 267 -11.33 13.84 -27.10
C GLY A 267 -10.48 13.91 -25.85
N ILE A 268 -9.21 14.25 -25.99
CA ILE A 268 -8.27 14.41 -24.86
C ILE A 268 -8.74 15.55 -23.94
N LEU A 269 -9.12 16.69 -24.53
CA LEU A 269 -9.55 17.86 -23.76
C LEU A 269 -10.83 17.55 -22.97
N LEU A 270 -11.82 16.92 -23.59
CA LEU A 270 -13.05 16.50 -22.92
C LEU A 270 -12.76 15.44 -21.84
N GLY A 271 -11.88 14.48 -22.12
CA GLY A 271 -11.47 13.46 -21.17
C GLY A 271 -10.77 14.04 -19.95
N LEU A 272 -9.88 15.03 -20.15
CA LEU A 272 -9.22 15.75 -19.06
C LEU A 272 -10.21 16.52 -18.18
N ILE A 273 -11.13 17.27 -18.79
CA ILE A 273 -12.15 18.03 -18.05
C ILE A 273 -13.00 17.07 -17.21
N LEU A 274 -13.47 15.99 -17.83
CA LEU A 274 -14.30 15.00 -17.13
C LEU A 274 -13.53 14.30 -16.00
N SER A 275 -12.28 13.93 -16.24
CA SER A 275 -11.41 13.32 -15.23
C SER A 275 -11.21 14.23 -14.03
N LEU A 276 -10.89 15.51 -14.24
CA LEU A 276 -10.74 16.49 -13.17
C LEU A 276 -12.06 16.74 -12.44
N ALA A 277 -13.18 16.82 -13.16
CA ALA A 277 -14.49 16.98 -12.55
C ALA A 277 -14.84 15.82 -11.61
N VAL A 278 -14.56 14.57 -12.02
CA VAL A 278 -14.76 13.39 -11.16
C VAL A 278 -13.81 13.44 -9.96
N LEU A 279 -12.55 13.78 -10.16
CA LEU A 279 -11.52 13.76 -9.14
C LEU A 279 -11.81 14.79 -8.02
N PHE A 280 -12.24 16.02 -8.37
CA PHE A 280 -12.59 17.05 -7.39
C PHE A 280 -13.93 16.79 -6.67
N ASN A 281 -14.77 15.93 -7.21
CA ASN A 281 -16.05 15.57 -6.61
C ASN A 281 -16.09 14.14 -6.03
N LEU A 282 -14.95 13.49 -5.83
CA LEU A 282 -14.88 12.13 -5.31
C LEU A 282 -15.65 11.95 -4.00
N ASN A 283 -15.48 12.85 -3.04
CA ASN A 283 -16.17 12.80 -1.75
C ASN A 283 -17.70 12.94 -1.91
N HIS A 284 -18.16 13.80 -2.82
CA HIS A 284 -19.59 13.91 -3.11
C HIS A 284 -20.16 12.67 -3.80
N ILE A 285 -19.38 12.04 -4.67
CA ILE A 285 -19.76 10.79 -5.33
C ILE A 285 -19.91 9.67 -4.31
N GLU A 286 -18.99 9.59 -3.34
CA GLU A 286 -19.06 8.65 -2.23
C GLU A 286 -20.31 8.87 -1.37
N GLU A 287 -20.61 10.12 -1.00
CA GLU A 287 -21.79 10.49 -0.25
C GLU A 287 -23.09 10.16 -1.00
N ILE A 288 -23.14 10.41 -2.31
CA ILE A 288 -24.27 10.04 -3.17
C ILE A 288 -24.44 8.52 -3.23
N SER A 289 -23.34 7.77 -3.33
CA SER A 289 -23.37 6.30 -3.33
C SER A 289 -23.93 5.76 -2.02
N ARG A 290 -23.50 6.33 -0.90
CA ARG A 290 -24.01 5.97 0.44
C ARG A 290 -25.51 6.25 0.57
N ASN A 291 -25.96 7.42 0.13
CA ASN A 291 -27.35 7.87 0.31
C ASN A 291 -28.34 7.17 -0.65
N ILE A 292 -27.91 6.85 -1.90
CA ILE A 292 -28.82 6.29 -2.91
C ILE A 292 -28.75 4.77 -2.94
N PHE A 293 -27.54 4.19 -2.84
CA PHE A 293 -27.34 2.75 -3.01
C PHE A 293 -27.13 2.02 -1.68
N ASN A 294 -27.06 2.73 -0.53
CA ASN A 294 -26.66 2.18 0.77
C ASN A 294 -25.34 1.38 0.68
N PHE A 295 -24.45 1.82 -0.20
CA PHE A 295 -23.17 1.17 -0.44
C PHE A 295 -22.04 2.08 0.03
N ASP A 296 -21.36 1.65 1.09
CA ASP A 296 -20.15 2.29 1.60
C ASP A 296 -18.94 1.66 0.92
N PHE A 297 -18.14 2.47 0.23
CA PHE A 297 -16.88 2.02 -0.37
C PHE A 297 -15.86 1.65 0.72
N PHE A 298 -15.88 2.35 1.85
CA PHE A 298 -14.99 2.15 2.99
C PHE A 298 -15.79 2.04 4.29
N PRO A 299 -16.35 0.86 4.61
CA PRO A 299 -17.02 0.67 5.88
C PRO A 299 -16.04 0.93 7.04
N PRO A 300 -16.42 1.76 8.03
CA PRO A 300 -15.57 2.06 9.17
C PRO A 300 -15.21 0.77 9.92
N GLY A 301 -13.92 0.61 10.23
CA GLY A 301 -13.38 -0.57 10.94
C GLY A 301 -12.98 -1.77 10.07
N LEU A 302 -13.32 -1.78 8.76
CA LEU A 302 -12.89 -2.84 7.83
C LEU A 302 -11.68 -2.43 6.98
N TYR A 303 -11.53 -1.14 6.73
CA TYR A 303 -10.45 -0.60 5.91
C TYR A 303 -9.58 0.35 6.74
N ILE A 304 -8.31 0.33 6.43
CA ILE A 304 -7.29 1.20 7.03
C ILE A 304 -7.52 2.68 6.69
N LEU A 305 -8.30 2.95 5.66
CA LEU A 305 -8.51 4.28 5.09
C LEU A 305 -9.95 4.74 5.32
N ASP A 306 -10.10 5.97 5.79
CA ASP A 306 -11.41 6.59 6.07
C ASP A 306 -12.03 7.30 4.84
N SER A 307 -11.24 7.53 3.80
CA SER A 307 -11.67 8.19 2.56
C SER A 307 -10.79 7.78 1.39
N MET A 308 -11.26 8.01 0.14
CA MET A 308 -10.46 7.78 -1.06
C MET A 308 -9.34 8.80 -1.20
N PRO A 309 -8.07 8.45 -0.89
CA PRO A 309 -6.96 9.37 -1.08
C PRO A 309 -6.62 9.49 -2.57
N TYR A 310 -6.45 10.71 -3.06
CA TYR A 310 -5.96 10.96 -4.41
C TYR A 310 -4.79 11.94 -4.40
N VAL A 311 -3.81 11.65 -5.23
CA VAL A 311 -2.64 12.52 -5.43
C VAL A 311 -2.52 12.85 -6.91
N ILE A 312 -2.49 14.15 -7.22
CA ILE A 312 -2.36 14.65 -8.58
C ILE A 312 -0.87 14.85 -8.89
N LYS A 313 -0.30 13.97 -9.72
CA LYS A 313 1.08 14.11 -10.21
C LYS A 313 1.06 14.68 -11.62
N LEU A 314 1.38 15.96 -11.75
CA LEU A 314 1.31 16.70 -13.03
C LEU A 314 2.11 16.03 -14.15
N HIS A 315 3.27 15.46 -13.84
CA HIS A 315 4.08 14.78 -14.85
C HIS A 315 3.39 13.55 -15.45
N GLU A 316 2.59 12.80 -14.66
CA GLU A 316 1.83 11.65 -15.15
C GLU A 316 0.74 12.08 -16.15
N PHE A 317 0.05 13.20 -15.86
CA PHE A 317 -0.91 13.79 -16.79
C PHE A 317 -0.26 14.16 -18.12
N ILE A 318 0.91 14.80 -18.09
CA ILE A 318 1.65 15.18 -19.29
C ILE A 318 2.04 13.94 -20.10
N TRP A 319 2.54 12.90 -19.43
CA TRP A 319 2.94 11.64 -20.09
C TRP A 319 1.74 10.93 -20.73
N ILE A 320 0.60 10.84 -20.01
CA ILE A 320 -0.62 10.20 -20.52
C ILE A 320 -1.15 10.97 -21.74
N CYS A 321 -1.24 12.29 -21.67
CA CYS A 321 -1.69 13.13 -22.79
C CYS A 321 -0.77 12.97 -24.02
N THR A 322 0.53 13.02 -23.81
CA THR A 322 1.53 12.89 -24.89
C THR A 322 1.45 11.50 -25.54
N ALA A 323 1.37 10.44 -24.72
CA ALA A 323 1.21 9.07 -25.22
C ALA A 323 -0.10 8.90 -26.01
N THR A 324 -1.21 9.45 -25.51
CA THR A 324 -2.52 9.38 -26.18
C THR A 324 -2.51 10.11 -27.52
N VAL A 325 -1.90 11.30 -27.61
CA VAL A 325 -1.70 12.03 -28.89
C VAL A 325 -0.91 11.17 -29.86
N PHE A 326 0.21 10.62 -29.43
CA PHE A 326 1.06 9.79 -30.29
C PHE A 326 0.35 8.53 -30.79
N ILE A 327 -0.34 7.83 -29.91
CA ILE A 327 -1.13 6.63 -30.24
C ILE A 327 -2.26 6.98 -31.21
N GLY A 328 -2.99 8.08 -30.98
CA GLY A 328 -4.06 8.55 -31.86
C GLY A 328 -3.56 8.91 -33.27
N LEU A 329 -2.38 9.53 -33.37
CA LEU A 329 -1.73 9.80 -34.66
C LEU A 329 -1.35 8.51 -35.39
N LEU A 330 -0.81 7.51 -34.70
CA LEU A 330 -0.50 6.20 -35.27
C LEU A 330 -1.75 5.49 -35.77
N ALA A 331 -2.83 5.50 -34.96
CA ALA A 331 -4.10 4.89 -35.30
C ALA A 331 -4.73 5.54 -36.54
N SER A 332 -4.57 6.84 -36.71
CA SER A 332 -5.06 7.58 -37.88
C SER A 332 -4.19 7.38 -39.13
N TYR A 333 -2.88 7.21 -38.95
CA TYR A 333 -1.93 7.08 -40.05
C TYR A 333 -2.12 5.78 -40.86
N LEU A 334 -2.33 4.65 -40.18
CA LEU A 334 -2.42 3.33 -40.84
C LEU A 334 -3.55 3.27 -41.88
N PRO A 335 -4.81 3.57 -41.56
CA PRO A 335 -5.90 3.54 -42.55
C PRO A 335 -5.72 4.57 -43.65
N SER A 336 -5.26 5.78 -43.29
CA SER A 336 -5.05 6.87 -44.24
C SER A 336 -4.01 6.50 -45.30
N ARG A 337 -2.94 5.82 -44.94
CA ARG A 337 -1.88 5.38 -45.87
C ARG A 337 -2.35 4.24 -46.77
N ILE A 338 -3.12 3.30 -46.24
CA ILE A 338 -3.61 2.16 -47.02
C ILE A 338 -4.55 2.64 -48.14
N THR A 339 -5.50 3.49 -47.80
CA THR A 339 -6.54 3.94 -48.72
C THR A 339 -6.02 4.95 -49.73
N SER A 340 -5.05 5.77 -49.37
CA SER A 340 -4.43 6.72 -50.30
C SER A 340 -3.68 6.04 -51.46
N ARG A 341 -3.39 4.73 -51.36
CA ARG A 341 -2.75 3.94 -52.43
C ARG A 341 -3.69 3.54 -53.57
N TYR A 342 -5.02 3.59 -53.38
CA TYR A 342 -5.95 3.24 -54.44
C TYR A 342 -5.82 4.20 -55.67
N SER A 343 -5.81 3.60 -56.85
CA SER A 343 -5.75 4.36 -58.12
C SER A 343 -7.10 5.05 -58.39
N VAL A 344 -7.07 6.15 -59.17
CA VAL A 344 -8.31 6.86 -59.57
C VAL A 344 -9.32 5.95 -60.26
N PRO A 345 -8.94 5.03 -61.18
CA PRO A 345 -9.85 4.07 -61.79
C PRO A 345 -10.50 3.13 -60.77
N ASP A 346 -9.76 2.65 -59.80
CA ASP A 346 -10.29 1.76 -58.74
C ASP A 346 -11.35 2.46 -57.88
N LEU A 347 -11.09 3.72 -57.50
CA LEU A 347 -12.01 4.56 -56.71
C LEU A 347 -13.31 4.84 -57.48
N MET A 348 -13.22 5.14 -58.77
CA MET A 348 -14.38 5.41 -59.65
C MET A 348 -15.23 4.15 -59.90
N ARG A 349 -14.61 2.98 -60.02
CA ARG A 349 -15.29 1.71 -60.25
C ARG A 349 -16.10 1.26 -59.03
N LEU A 350 -15.54 1.47 -57.82
CA LEU A 350 -16.19 1.17 -56.54
C LEU A 350 -17.33 2.15 -56.19
N TYR A 351 -17.32 3.38 -56.74
CA TYR A 351 -18.39 4.36 -56.54
C TYR A 351 -19.64 4.05 -57.38
N ARG A 352 -19.52 3.24 -58.43
CA ARG A 352 -20.62 2.93 -59.38
C ARG A 352 -21.37 1.63 -59.04
N SER A 353 -20.88 0.83 -58.09
CA SER A 353 -21.53 -0.36 -57.55
C SER A 353 -22.26 -0.05 -56.25
#